data_ea12686947b2265ffbc3e74d443ebfd4
#
_entry.id   ea12686947b2265ffbc3e74d443ebfd4
#
_cell.length_a   1.000
_cell.length_b   1.000
_cell.length_c   1.000
_cell.angle_alpha   90.00
_cell.angle_beta   90.00
_cell.angle_gamma   90.00
#
_symmetry.space_group_name_H-M   'P 1'
#
loop_
_entity.id
_entity.type
_entity.pdbx_description
1 polymer ?
#
loop_
_entity_poly.entity_id
_entity_poly.type
_entity_poly.pdbx_seq_one_letter_code
_entity_poly.pdbx_strand_id
1 'polypeptide(L)'
;LRLVGSEMCIRDRAQTDEKYFNEVMQFANDIRMIGLPVRKEKSGYLLNSMLVPFLLSGLDLYAAGISDPESIDIAWTRGTGAPKGPFQIFDTVGLNTAYNIVHQYQSVPGIFSPLLKKMMMPYNFKKMEAILKKYIDEGKLGMSSGEGFYKYN
;
A
#
# COMPACT_ATOMS: atom_id res chain seq x y z
N LEU A 1 10.97 -6.24 -11.84
CA LEU A 1 10.92 -6.52 -10.40
C LEU A 1 9.49 -6.88 -10.02
N ARG A 2 9.23 -8.16 -9.79
CA ARG A 2 7.95 -8.61 -9.27
C ARG A 2 7.86 -8.18 -7.80
N LEU A 3 6.98 -7.24 -7.49
CA LEU A 3 6.55 -6.93 -6.12
C LEU A 3 5.60 -8.00 -5.53
N VAL A 4 5.37 -9.08 -6.26
CA VAL A 4 4.40 -10.11 -5.90
C VAL A 4 4.99 -11.48 -6.16
N GLY A 5 5.13 -12.29 -5.11
CA GLY A 5 5.11 -13.73 -5.22
C GLY A 5 6.38 -14.50 -4.92
N SER A 6 7.40 -13.89 -4.32
CA SER A 6 8.56 -14.63 -3.81
C SER A 6 8.63 -14.72 -2.29
N GLU A 7 7.73 -14.02 -1.59
CA GLU A 7 7.64 -14.01 -0.14
C GLU A 7 6.25 -14.47 0.33
N MET A 8 6.24 -15.17 1.45
CA MET A 8 5.03 -15.63 2.13
C MET A 8 5.04 -15.15 3.58
N CYS A 9 4.10 -14.28 3.94
CA CYS A 9 3.88 -13.88 5.32
C CYS A 9 3.14 -15.00 6.06
N ILE A 10 3.85 -15.70 6.95
CA ILE A 10 3.30 -16.80 7.75
C ILE A 10 2.91 -16.24 9.11
N ARG A 11 1.61 -16.29 9.39
CA ARG A 11 1.02 -15.69 10.58
C ARG A 11 0.97 -16.70 11.72
N ASP A 12 1.60 -16.33 12.83
CA ASP A 12 1.45 -16.98 14.12
C ASP A 12 0.24 -16.40 14.88
N ARG A 13 -0.50 -17.26 15.55
CA ARG A 13 -1.60 -16.89 16.46
C ARG A 13 -1.30 -17.47 17.84
N ALA A 14 -1.87 -16.89 18.89
CA ALA A 14 -1.69 -17.35 20.26
C ALA A 14 -2.08 -18.83 20.52
N GLN A 15 -2.85 -19.41 19.61
CA GLN A 15 -3.31 -20.82 19.67
C GLN A 15 -2.60 -21.71 18.64
N THR A 16 -1.66 -21.18 17.85
CA THR A 16 -0.93 -21.96 16.85
C THR A 16 0.18 -22.74 17.57
N ASP A 17 0.22 -24.06 17.39
CA ASP A 17 1.34 -24.88 17.85
C ASP A 17 2.58 -24.52 17.02
N GLU A 18 3.69 -24.26 17.69
CA GLU A 18 4.96 -23.87 17.09
C GLU A 18 5.46 -24.90 16.05
N LYS A 19 5.13 -26.16 16.24
CA LYS A 19 5.43 -27.22 15.29
C LYS A 19 4.85 -26.92 13.91
N TYR A 20 3.55 -26.60 13.85
CA TYR A 20 2.89 -26.30 12.56
C TYR A 20 3.38 -25.00 11.94
N PHE A 21 3.71 -24.01 12.77
CA PHE A 21 4.35 -22.79 12.28
C PHE A 21 5.66 -23.10 11.58
N ASN A 22 6.52 -23.92 12.20
CA ASN A 22 7.81 -24.30 11.64
C ASN A 22 7.68 -25.17 10.39
N GLU A 23 6.70 -26.09 10.34
CA GLU A 23 6.39 -26.90 9.16
C GLU A 23 6.01 -26.02 7.97
N VAL A 24 5.16 -24.99 8.17
CA VAL A 24 4.77 -24.06 7.09
C VAL A 24 5.95 -23.16 6.67
N MET A 25 6.80 -22.74 7.59
CA MET A 25 8.04 -22.02 7.28
C MET A 25 8.98 -22.87 6.39
N GLN A 26 9.14 -24.15 6.75
CA GLN A 26 9.94 -25.09 5.96
C GLN A 26 9.33 -25.30 4.57
N PHE A 27 8.02 -25.53 4.49
CA PHE A 27 7.31 -25.66 3.23
C PHE A 27 7.52 -24.45 2.31
N ALA A 28 7.45 -23.22 2.84
CA ALA A 28 7.73 -22.02 2.06
C ALA A 28 9.14 -22.05 1.44
N ASN A 29 10.15 -22.47 2.22
CA ASN A 29 11.52 -22.62 1.72
C ASN A 29 11.63 -23.71 0.65
N ASP A 30 10.96 -24.84 0.84
CA ASP A 30 10.98 -25.98 -0.12
C ASP A 30 10.44 -25.59 -1.49
N ILE A 31 9.40 -24.75 -1.51
CA ILE A 31 8.85 -24.19 -2.77
C ILE A 31 9.58 -22.92 -3.25
N ARG A 32 10.76 -22.63 -2.67
CA ARG A 32 11.62 -21.48 -3.02
C ARG A 32 10.95 -20.12 -2.79
N MET A 33 10.07 -20.01 -1.80
CA MET A 33 9.55 -18.74 -1.31
C MET A 33 10.28 -18.32 -0.04
N ILE A 34 10.38 -17.02 0.18
CA ILE A 34 10.95 -16.47 1.41
C ILE A 34 9.86 -16.45 2.48
N GLY A 35 9.96 -17.32 3.48
CA GLY A 35 9.07 -17.32 4.65
C GLY A 35 9.35 -16.10 5.54
N LEU A 36 8.34 -15.24 5.73
CA LEU A 36 8.44 -14.07 6.60
C LEU A 36 7.58 -14.31 7.87
N PRO A 37 8.19 -14.52 9.04
CA PRO A 37 7.46 -14.80 10.26
C PRO A 37 6.72 -13.56 10.78
N VAL A 38 5.41 -13.68 10.97
CA VAL A 38 4.57 -12.68 11.62
C VAL A 38 4.22 -13.18 13.02
N ARG A 39 5.02 -12.82 14.01
CA ARG A 39 4.97 -13.36 15.39
C ARG A 39 3.72 -12.96 16.18
N LYS A 40 3.04 -11.90 15.79
CA LYS A 40 1.78 -11.46 16.41
C LYS A 40 0.79 -11.09 15.31
N GLU A 41 -0.47 -11.41 15.55
CA GLU A 41 -1.52 -11.07 14.61
C GLU A 41 -1.58 -9.55 14.38
N LYS A 42 -1.48 -9.15 13.10
CA LYS A 42 -1.58 -7.76 12.67
C LYS A 42 -2.29 -7.70 11.32
N SER A 43 -3.30 -6.84 11.22
CA SER A 43 -3.96 -6.51 9.96
C SER A 43 -2.94 -5.91 8.99
N GLY A 44 -2.93 -6.39 7.73
CA GLY A 44 -1.99 -5.94 6.70
C GLY A 44 -0.62 -6.63 6.76
N TYR A 45 -0.39 -7.54 7.70
CA TYR A 45 0.88 -8.27 7.86
C TYR A 45 2.09 -7.31 7.89
N LEU A 46 3.26 -7.71 7.39
CA LEU A 46 4.45 -6.86 7.36
C LEU A 46 4.38 -5.84 6.22
N LEU A 47 4.16 -6.32 4.99
CA LEU A 47 4.24 -5.48 3.80
C LEU A 47 3.19 -4.36 3.80
N ASN A 48 1.92 -4.69 3.91
CA ASN A 48 0.87 -3.68 3.84
C ASN A 48 0.87 -2.73 5.04
N SER A 49 1.41 -3.16 6.20
CA SER A 49 1.58 -2.29 7.37
C SER A 49 2.58 -1.14 7.13
N MET A 50 3.52 -1.33 6.21
CA MET A 50 4.49 -0.31 5.80
C MET A 50 4.06 0.40 4.51
N LEU A 51 3.59 -0.38 3.52
CA LEU A 51 3.29 0.11 2.19
C LEU A 51 2.10 1.06 2.18
N VAL A 52 1.01 0.72 2.88
CA VAL A 52 -0.20 1.56 2.85
C VAL A 52 0.06 2.96 3.43
N PRO A 53 0.67 3.14 4.62
CA PRO A 53 1.03 4.47 5.12
C PRO A 53 1.97 5.24 4.18
N PHE A 54 2.94 4.56 3.57
CA PHE A 54 3.86 5.16 2.62
C PHE A 54 3.12 5.70 1.38
N LEU A 55 2.25 4.90 0.79
CA LEU A 55 1.45 5.31 -0.36
C LEU A 55 0.48 6.45 -0.03
N LEU A 56 -0.18 6.38 1.14
CA LEU A 56 -1.06 7.45 1.60
C LEU A 56 -0.30 8.77 1.79
N SER A 57 0.92 8.74 2.33
CA SER A 57 1.76 9.93 2.49
C SER A 57 2.10 10.58 1.14
N GLY A 58 2.48 9.79 0.14
CA GLY A 58 2.76 10.28 -1.21
C GLY A 58 1.52 10.90 -1.87
N LEU A 59 0.38 10.21 -1.76
CA LEU A 59 -0.88 10.70 -2.33
C LEU A 59 -1.38 11.97 -1.64
N ASP A 60 -1.16 12.12 -0.33
CA ASP A 60 -1.53 13.33 0.42
C ASP A 60 -0.71 14.55 0.00
N LEU A 61 0.59 14.39 -0.23
CA LEU A 61 1.45 15.46 -0.77
C LEU A 61 0.90 15.98 -2.11
N TYR A 62 0.49 15.09 -3.00
CA TYR A 62 -0.12 15.45 -4.27
C TYR A 62 -1.51 16.07 -4.06
N ALA A 63 -2.36 15.52 -3.23
CA ALA A 63 -3.69 16.03 -2.93
C ALA A 63 -3.66 17.41 -2.25
N ALA A 64 -2.63 17.68 -1.46
CA ALA A 64 -2.39 18.99 -0.86
C ALA A 64 -1.84 20.03 -1.85
N GLY A 65 -1.41 19.60 -3.05
CA GLY A 65 -0.78 20.48 -4.05
C GLY A 65 0.65 20.87 -3.69
N ILE A 66 1.32 20.07 -2.85
CA ILE A 66 2.73 20.33 -2.45
C ILE A 66 3.67 20.05 -3.62
N SER A 67 3.41 18.97 -4.38
CA SER A 67 4.19 18.63 -5.56
C SER A 67 3.40 17.70 -6.49
N ASP A 68 3.95 17.43 -7.67
CA ASP A 68 3.41 16.51 -8.67
C ASP A 68 3.90 15.06 -8.43
N PRO A 69 3.24 14.05 -9.01
CA PRO A 69 3.59 12.64 -8.85
C PRO A 69 5.04 12.31 -9.21
N GLU A 70 5.56 12.89 -10.30
CA GLU A 70 6.91 12.62 -10.78
C GLU A 70 7.97 13.14 -9.80
N SER A 71 7.82 14.38 -9.34
CA SER A 71 8.74 14.98 -8.36
C SER A 71 8.74 14.23 -7.03
N ILE A 72 7.57 13.75 -6.56
CA ILE A 72 7.46 12.96 -5.34
C ILE A 72 8.17 11.62 -5.50
N ASP A 73 7.98 10.93 -6.62
CA ASP A 73 8.66 9.67 -6.91
C ASP A 73 10.17 9.85 -7.03
N ILE A 74 10.64 10.92 -7.69
CA ILE A 74 12.07 11.25 -7.80
C ILE A 74 12.66 11.52 -6.41
N ALA A 75 11.99 12.31 -5.57
CA ALA A 75 12.44 12.61 -4.22
C ALA A 75 12.65 11.32 -3.41
N TRP A 76 11.70 10.40 -3.48
CA TRP A 76 11.79 9.11 -2.78
C TRP A 76 12.89 8.22 -3.35
N THR A 77 12.89 7.98 -4.66
CA THR A 77 13.83 7.05 -5.29
C THR A 77 15.27 7.53 -5.19
N ARG A 78 15.52 8.82 -5.37
CA ARG A 78 16.87 9.39 -5.24
C ARG A 78 17.32 9.53 -3.80
N GLY A 79 16.41 9.87 -2.89
CA GLY A 79 16.73 10.05 -1.47
C GLY A 79 16.99 8.73 -0.73
N THR A 80 16.36 7.63 -1.15
CA THR A 80 16.42 6.33 -0.43
C THR A 80 17.12 5.22 -1.21
N GLY A 81 17.32 5.39 -2.53
CA GLY A 81 17.78 4.32 -3.40
C GLY A 81 16.70 3.28 -3.73
N ALA A 82 15.45 3.53 -3.35
CA ALA A 82 14.34 2.62 -3.67
C ALA A 82 14.10 2.54 -5.18
N PRO A 83 13.74 1.35 -5.72
CA PRO A 83 13.57 1.17 -7.16
C PRO A 83 12.32 1.85 -7.72
N LYS A 84 11.33 2.15 -6.89
CA LYS A 84 10.07 2.79 -7.28
C LYS A 84 9.61 3.77 -6.21
N GLY A 85 9.01 4.87 -6.65
CA GLY A 85 8.30 5.80 -5.81
C GLY A 85 6.83 5.42 -5.61
N PRO A 86 6.09 6.17 -4.76
CA PRO A 86 4.71 5.85 -4.41
C PRO A 86 3.77 5.78 -5.61
N PHE A 87 3.88 6.68 -6.58
CA PHE A 87 2.97 6.71 -7.74
C PHE A 87 3.25 5.59 -8.75
N GLN A 88 4.52 5.22 -8.95
CA GLN A 88 4.88 4.03 -9.71
C GLN A 88 4.37 2.74 -9.06
N ILE A 89 4.31 2.71 -7.72
CA ILE A 89 3.74 1.58 -6.98
C ILE A 89 2.22 1.58 -7.11
N PHE A 90 1.54 2.73 -7.02
CA PHE A 90 0.10 2.84 -7.28
C PHE A 90 -0.28 2.24 -8.63
N ASP A 91 0.44 2.61 -9.69
CA ASP A 91 0.18 2.09 -11.04
C ASP A 91 0.46 0.58 -11.15
N THR A 92 1.41 0.06 -10.38
CA THR A 92 1.72 -1.39 -10.32
C THR A 92 0.62 -2.17 -9.60
N VAL A 93 0.09 -1.63 -8.49
CA VAL A 93 -0.96 -2.27 -7.66
C VAL A 93 -2.34 -2.12 -8.30
N GLY A 94 -2.52 -1.06 -9.07
CA GLY A 94 -3.78 -0.68 -9.71
C GLY A 94 -4.60 0.32 -8.89
N LEU A 95 -5.10 1.36 -9.58
CA LEU A 95 -5.77 2.50 -8.94
C LEU A 95 -7.13 2.12 -8.31
N ASN A 96 -7.81 1.09 -8.80
CA ASN A 96 -9.01 0.55 -8.16
C ASN A 96 -8.72 0.02 -6.75
N THR A 97 -7.60 -0.70 -6.58
CA THR A 97 -7.17 -1.20 -5.26
C THR A 97 -6.83 -0.04 -4.33
N ALA A 98 -6.10 0.96 -4.84
CA ALA A 98 -5.77 2.16 -4.09
C ALA A 98 -7.03 2.93 -3.64
N TYR A 99 -7.99 3.10 -4.55
CA TYR A 99 -9.29 3.72 -4.26
C TYR A 99 -10.03 3.01 -3.13
N ASN A 100 -10.14 1.68 -3.19
CA ASN A 100 -10.82 0.89 -2.17
C ASN A 100 -10.15 1.02 -0.80
N ILE A 101 -8.82 1.08 -0.74
CA ILE A 101 -8.08 1.29 0.50
C ILE A 101 -8.40 2.69 1.07
N VAL A 102 -8.29 3.74 0.26
CA VAL A 102 -8.58 5.12 0.69
C VAL A 102 -10.03 5.25 1.18
N HIS A 103 -10.97 4.67 0.45
CA HIS A 103 -12.40 4.65 0.79
C HIS A 103 -12.66 3.98 2.14
N GLN A 104 -12.01 2.85 2.41
CA GLN A 104 -12.10 2.16 3.71
C GLN A 104 -11.68 3.06 4.88
N TYR A 105 -10.60 3.84 4.72
CA TYR A 105 -10.13 4.75 5.76
C TYR A 105 -11.08 5.92 6.01
N GLN A 106 -11.87 6.33 5.02
CA GLN A 106 -12.93 7.32 5.23
C GLN A 106 -14.09 6.75 6.04
N SER A 107 -14.46 5.51 5.79
CA SER A 107 -15.65 4.84 6.30
C SER A 107 -15.52 4.34 7.74
N VAL A 108 -14.38 4.58 8.41
CA VAL A 108 -14.22 4.20 9.82
C VAL A 108 -15.23 4.98 10.67
N PRO A 109 -16.19 4.30 11.32
CA PRO A 109 -17.21 4.96 12.13
C PRO A 109 -16.57 5.84 13.20
N GLY A 110 -17.10 7.04 13.37
CA GLY A 110 -16.58 8.08 14.25
C GLY A 110 -16.75 7.80 15.74
N ILE A 111 -16.06 6.80 16.29
CA ILE A 111 -15.90 6.63 17.74
C ILE A 111 -14.98 7.72 18.32
N PHE A 112 -14.21 8.40 17.46
CA PHE A 112 -13.32 9.48 17.85
C PHE A 112 -13.86 10.85 17.41
N SER A 113 -13.69 11.85 18.25
CA SER A 113 -14.04 13.22 17.88
C SER A 113 -13.33 13.64 16.59
N PRO A 114 -13.93 14.53 15.76
CA PRO A 114 -13.30 14.99 14.52
C PRO A 114 -11.88 15.53 14.72
N LEU A 115 -11.61 16.11 15.88
CA LEU A 115 -10.31 16.64 16.27
C LEU A 115 -9.29 15.52 16.49
N LEU A 116 -9.68 14.44 17.16
CA LEU A 116 -8.81 13.28 17.42
C LEU A 116 -8.51 12.51 16.12
N LYS A 117 -9.52 12.38 15.24
CA LYS A 117 -9.34 11.79 13.91
C LYS A 117 -8.32 12.59 13.07
N LYS A 118 -8.39 13.92 13.09
CA LYS A 118 -7.45 14.81 12.40
C LYS A 118 -6.02 14.72 12.97
N MET A 119 -5.89 14.49 14.28
CA MET A 119 -4.60 14.38 14.95
C MET A 119 -3.93 13.02 14.69
N MET A 120 -4.73 11.93 14.61
CA MET A 120 -4.23 10.56 14.37
C MET A 120 -4.03 10.25 12.89
N MET A 121 -4.81 10.89 12.00
CA MET A 121 -4.74 10.70 10.54
C MET A 121 -4.87 12.07 9.86
N PRO A 122 -3.76 12.80 9.70
CA PRO A 122 -3.76 14.17 9.15
C PRO A 122 -4.11 14.24 7.66
N TYR A 123 -4.35 13.11 7.00
CA TYR A 123 -4.58 12.99 5.56
C TYR A 123 -5.95 13.49 5.11
N ASN A 124 -5.99 14.18 3.98
CA ASN A 124 -7.24 14.59 3.35
C ASN A 124 -7.80 13.48 2.44
N PHE A 125 -8.31 12.41 3.06
CA PHE A 125 -8.85 11.24 2.36
C PHE A 125 -9.88 11.60 1.29
N LYS A 126 -10.71 12.62 1.52
CA LYS A 126 -11.74 13.05 0.56
C LYS A 126 -11.13 13.57 -0.75
N LYS A 127 -10.05 14.36 -0.66
CA LYS A 127 -9.32 14.80 -1.85
C LYS A 127 -8.58 13.67 -2.53
N MET A 128 -7.95 12.79 -1.76
CA MET A 128 -7.24 11.62 -2.27
C MET A 128 -8.16 10.70 -3.05
N GLU A 129 -9.35 10.42 -2.50
CA GLU A 129 -10.39 9.63 -3.16
C GLU A 129 -10.86 10.28 -4.47
N ALA A 130 -11.12 11.59 -4.45
CA ALA A 130 -11.55 12.33 -5.65
C ALA A 130 -10.49 12.28 -6.78
N ILE A 131 -9.20 12.34 -6.43
CA ILE A 131 -8.10 12.20 -7.40
C ILE A 131 -8.12 10.81 -8.01
N LEU A 132 -8.12 9.76 -7.20
CA LEU A 132 -8.12 8.38 -7.68
C LEU A 132 -9.35 8.09 -8.54
N LYS A 133 -10.53 8.56 -8.08
CA LYS A 133 -11.77 8.40 -8.83
C LYS A 133 -11.70 9.06 -10.21
N LYS A 134 -11.12 10.26 -10.31
CA LYS A 134 -10.94 10.94 -11.60
C LYS A 134 -10.12 10.09 -12.58
N TYR A 135 -8.98 9.53 -12.15
CA TYR A 135 -8.17 8.64 -12.99
C TYR A 135 -8.93 7.39 -13.42
N ILE A 136 -9.66 6.77 -12.49
CA ILE A 136 -10.47 5.58 -12.76
C ILE A 136 -11.59 5.88 -13.77
N ASP A 137 -12.31 6.99 -13.60
CA ASP A 137 -13.38 7.42 -14.51
C ASP A 137 -12.85 7.73 -15.93
N GLU A 138 -11.58 8.12 -16.06
CA GLU A 138 -10.85 8.30 -17.33
C GLU A 138 -10.31 6.97 -17.90
N GLY A 139 -10.54 5.83 -17.25
CA GLY A 139 -10.01 4.51 -17.66
C GLY A 139 -8.54 4.29 -17.39
N LYS A 140 -7.88 5.17 -16.63
CA LYS A 140 -6.46 5.11 -16.26
C LYS A 140 -6.32 4.30 -14.98
N LEU A 141 -6.20 2.97 -15.12
CA LEU A 141 -6.20 2.06 -13.98
C LEU A 141 -4.79 1.65 -13.50
N GLY A 142 -3.74 2.16 -14.15
CA GLY A 142 -2.36 1.82 -13.91
C GLY A 142 -1.73 0.99 -15.03
N MET A 143 -0.69 0.24 -14.72
CA MET A 143 0.05 -0.55 -15.71
C MET A 143 -0.82 -1.53 -16.50
N SER A 144 -1.85 -2.10 -15.90
CA SER A 144 -2.76 -3.06 -16.54
C SER A 144 -3.60 -2.47 -17.67
N SER A 145 -3.87 -1.17 -17.63
CA SER A 145 -4.62 -0.44 -18.67
C SER A 145 -3.71 0.35 -19.60
N GLY A 146 -2.38 0.30 -19.41
CA GLY A 146 -1.41 1.07 -20.18
C GLY A 146 -1.25 2.52 -19.73
N GLU A 147 -2.10 3.02 -18.85
CA GLU A 147 -2.01 4.37 -18.29
C GLU A 147 -2.56 4.40 -16.86
N GLY A 148 -1.87 5.14 -15.99
CA GLY A 148 -2.26 5.49 -14.64
C GLY A 148 -1.77 6.89 -14.32
N PHE A 149 -0.98 7.06 -13.26
CA PHE A 149 -0.23 8.30 -13.04
C PHE A 149 0.83 8.51 -14.13
N TYR A 150 1.31 7.40 -14.71
CA TYR A 150 2.24 7.37 -15.84
C TYR A 150 1.64 6.65 -17.04
N LYS A 151 2.28 6.86 -18.22
CA LYS A 151 1.97 6.09 -19.43
C LYS A 151 2.96 4.93 -19.57
N TYR A 152 2.44 3.78 -19.95
CA TYR A 152 3.19 2.53 -20.14
C TYR A 152 3.01 2.07 -21.58
N ASN A 153 4.11 1.81 -22.24
CA ASN A 153 4.15 1.27 -23.62
C ASN A 153 4.20 -0.26 -23.55
#